data_503c014c14b67104996d890ab2fe839f
#
_entry.id   503c014c14b67104996d890ab2fe839f
#
_cell.length_a   1.000
_cell.length_b   1.000
_cell.length_c   1.000
_cell.angle_alpha   90.00
_cell.angle_beta   90.00
_cell.angle_gamma   90.00
#
_symmetry.space_group_name_H-M   'P 1'
#
loop_
_entity.id
_entity.type
_entity.pdbx_description
1 polymer ?
#
loop_
_entity_poly.entity_id
_entity_poly.type
_entity_poly.pdbx_seq_one_letter_code
_entity_poly.pdbx_strand_id
1 'polypeptide(L)'
;MSTILGKFRSKQSSVEEDKTEIKSETNVCEDPTCEESDVTAVKGSEVSECRNNTETEPKVTFVPKEQPKRSTIRVCKMGSDHNFANMNNHDFAFNLLNMKVVMDGCGSGKHSEVGTRLFGQLFARKAKEYFDKGESICEENFIEVVNSIFEKMLELCNDISFIFQNYCFTILVCFETEDEFVVYSCGDGYIIKENEEGISFDRLDDGEYPCYYIYNFITDKSTLIEYKDGVNFKVTRFAKTDYFNVGVASDGLRYSENLLDVEKAKLMKFLHEGKGPQIEVLINRNNRKNEMFHDDISICF
;
A
#
# COMPACT_ATOMS: atom_id res chain seq x y z
N MET A 1 -34.42 1.21 4.26
CA MET A 1 -33.12 1.41 4.98
C MET A 1 -32.51 0.09 5.42
N SER A 2 -33.21 -0.85 6.04
CA SER A 2 -32.65 -2.17 6.44
C SER A 2 -32.09 -3.02 5.26
N THR A 3 -32.48 -2.69 4.02
CA THR A 3 -32.10 -3.44 2.81
C THR A 3 -30.71 -3.07 2.28
N ILE A 4 -30.16 -1.91 2.64
CA ILE A 4 -28.85 -1.45 2.15
C ILE A 4 -27.72 -2.10 2.96
N LEU A 5 -27.80 -2.09 4.27
CA LEU A 5 -26.82 -2.77 5.14
C LEU A 5 -26.86 -4.32 5.03
N GLY A 6 -28.06 -4.90 4.76
CA GLY A 6 -28.19 -6.33 4.50
C GLY A 6 -27.41 -6.81 3.26
N LYS A 7 -27.20 -5.94 2.27
CA LYS A 7 -26.38 -6.26 1.08
C LYS A 7 -24.86 -6.22 1.35
N PHE A 8 -24.41 -5.44 2.33
CA PHE A 8 -23.03 -5.46 2.76
C PHE A 8 -22.63 -6.79 3.44
N ARG A 9 -23.58 -7.44 4.15
CA ARG A 9 -23.34 -8.72 4.82
C ARG A 9 -23.18 -9.94 3.89
N SER A 10 -23.79 -9.93 2.71
CA SER A 10 -23.92 -11.14 1.89
C SER A 10 -22.75 -11.43 0.94
N LYS A 11 -21.80 -10.51 0.77
CA LYS A 11 -20.66 -10.74 -0.14
C LYS A 11 -19.39 -11.24 0.55
N GLN A 12 -19.27 -11.17 1.88
CA GLN A 12 -18.10 -11.69 2.58
C GLN A 12 -18.19 -13.18 2.99
N SER A 13 -19.33 -13.84 2.86
CA SER A 13 -19.54 -15.21 3.38
C SER A 13 -19.68 -16.33 2.36
N SER A 14 -19.33 -16.13 1.09
CA SER A 14 -19.49 -17.17 0.06
C SER A 14 -18.18 -17.54 -0.67
N VAL A 15 -17.12 -17.79 0.09
CA VAL A 15 -16.01 -18.63 -0.39
C VAL A 15 -15.96 -19.84 0.51
N GLU A 16 -16.90 -20.77 0.35
CA GLU A 16 -16.79 -22.12 0.85
C GLU A 16 -16.01 -22.99 -0.15
N GLU A 17 -15.06 -23.69 0.40
CA GLU A 17 -14.12 -24.61 -0.19
C GLU A 17 -14.81 -25.71 -1.04
N ASP A 18 -14.44 -25.79 -2.30
CA ASP A 18 -14.63 -27.03 -3.07
C ASP A 18 -13.29 -27.75 -3.19
N LYS A 19 -13.10 -28.73 -2.29
CA LYS A 19 -11.94 -29.63 -2.28
C LYS A 19 -12.13 -30.73 -3.31
N THR A 20 -11.55 -30.56 -4.49
CA THR A 20 -11.36 -31.68 -5.42
C THR A 20 -9.93 -32.20 -5.29
N GLU A 21 -9.83 -33.42 -4.77
CA GLU A 21 -8.61 -34.24 -4.72
C GLU A 21 -8.05 -34.46 -6.14
N ILE A 22 -6.82 -34.00 -6.36
CA ILE A 22 -6.01 -34.43 -7.52
C ILE A 22 -4.87 -35.31 -6.98
N LYS A 23 -4.92 -36.55 -7.39
CA LYS A 23 -3.91 -37.59 -7.10
C LYS A 23 -2.57 -37.20 -7.77
N SER A 24 -1.52 -37.26 -6.96
CA SER A 24 -0.14 -37.17 -7.36
C SER A 24 0.34 -38.42 -8.07
N GLU A 25 0.82 -38.33 -9.29
CA GLU A 25 1.72 -39.32 -9.87
C GLU A 25 3.17 -38.78 -9.77
N THR A 26 3.96 -39.52 -9.01
CA THR A 26 5.40 -39.33 -8.85
C THR A 26 6.13 -39.92 -10.04
N ASN A 27 6.95 -39.15 -10.73
CA ASN A 27 8.02 -39.67 -11.55
C ASN A 27 9.37 -39.23 -11.00
N VAL A 28 10.09 -40.26 -10.56
CA VAL A 28 11.49 -40.23 -10.13
C VAL A 28 12.38 -40.19 -11.37
N CYS A 29 13.35 -39.33 -11.42
CA CYS A 29 14.52 -39.45 -12.26
C CYS A 29 15.79 -39.11 -11.49
N GLU A 30 16.71 -40.00 -11.62
CA GLU A 30 17.95 -40.23 -10.89
C GLU A 30 19.04 -39.17 -11.20
N ASP A 31 19.96 -39.05 -10.23
CA ASP A 31 21.24 -38.36 -10.27
C ASP A 31 22.20 -38.86 -11.36
N PRO A 32 23.21 -38.08 -11.72
CA PRO A 32 24.56 -38.55 -11.46
C PRO A 32 25.54 -37.51 -10.90
N THR A 33 26.17 -37.93 -9.84
CA THR A 33 27.54 -37.78 -9.31
C THR A 33 28.59 -37.12 -10.19
N CYS A 34 29.41 -36.28 -9.57
CA CYS A 34 30.90 -36.16 -9.68
C CYS A 34 31.32 -34.81 -9.07
N GLU A 35 32.39 -34.58 -8.37
CA GLU A 35 33.58 -35.29 -7.87
C GLU A 35 34.28 -34.31 -6.92
N GLU A 36 34.91 -34.84 -5.92
CA GLU A 36 35.79 -34.14 -4.96
C GLU A 36 37.13 -33.77 -5.63
N SER A 37 37.75 -32.66 -5.19
CA SER A 37 39.21 -32.49 -5.23
C SER A 37 39.73 -31.58 -4.10
N ASP A 38 40.27 -32.23 -3.13
CA ASP A 38 41.54 -32.11 -2.39
C ASP A 38 42.21 -30.73 -2.18
N VAL A 39 42.28 -30.39 -0.92
CA VAL A 39 43.36 -30.17 0.03
C VAL A 39 44.70 -29.59 -0.50
N THR A 40 45.12 -28.48 0.10
CA THR A 40 46.49 -28.35 0.63
C THR A 40 46.56 -27.33 1.75
N ALA A 41 47.04 -27.80 2.89
CA ALA A 41 47.42 -27.03 4.07
C ALA A 41 48.90 -26.58 3.93
N VAL A 42 49.19 -25.33 4.32
CA VAL A 42 50.58 -24.93 4.63
C VAL A 42 50.59 -24.29 6.01
N LYS A 43 51.37 -24.92 6.88
CA LYS A 43 51.85 -24.43 8.19
C LYS A 43 52.95 -23.40 8.00
N GLY A 44 53.00 -22.38 8.87
CA GLY A 44 54.15 -21.53 9.04
C GLY A 44 53.96 -20.64 10.28
N SER A 45 54.58 -21.05 11.36
CA SER A 45 54.74 -20.33 12.63
C SER A 45 55.85 -19.27 12.52
N GLU A 46 55.60 -18.09 13.06
CA GLU A 46 56.68 -17.33 13.77
C GLU A 46 56.10 -16.32 14.76
N VAL A 47 56.65 -16.33 15.94
CA VAL A 47 56.36 -15.50 17.10
C VAL A 47 57.29 -14.29 17.04
N SER A 48 56.79 -13.06 17.20
CA SER A 48 57.62 -11.94 17.67
C SER A 48 56.78 -10.83 18.34
N GLU A 49 57.09 -10.69 19.59
CA GLU A 49 57.26 -9.53 20.47
C GLU A 49 56.27 -8.35 20.44
N CYS A 50 55.67 -8.18 21.61
CA CYS A 50 54.95 -7.01 22.09
C CYS A 50 55.71 -5.70 21.90
N ARG A 51 55.05 -4.73 21.24
CA ARG A 51 55.30 -3.29 21.50
C ARG A 51 53.92 -2.62 21.73
N ASN A 52 53.78 -2.10 22.96
CA ASN A 52 52.68 -1.23 23.34
C ASN A 52 52.78 0.10 22.56
N ASN A 53 51.90 0.29 21.59
CA ASN A 53 51.58 1.61 21.05
C ASN A 53 50.10 1.87 21.33
N THR A 54 49.86 2.86 22.17
CA THR A 54 48.57 3.50 22.35
C THR A 54 48.20 4.23 21.06
N GLU A 55 47.60 3.52 20.11
CA GLU A 55 46.96 4.14 18.94
C GLU A 55 45.56 4.58 19.36
N THR A 56 45.37 5.89 19.34
CA THR A 56 44.02 6.50 19.35
C THR A 56 43.26 5.99 18.14
N GLU A 57 42.21 5.21 18.37
CA GLU A 57 41.30 4.77 17.33
C GLU A 57 40.77 5.98 16.54
N PRO A 58 40.86 5.97 15.20
CA PRO A 58 40.27 7.02 14.41
C PRO A 58 38.74 6.94 14.59
N LYS A 59 38.14 8.03 15.10
CA LYS A 59 36.67 8.21 15.04
C LYS A 59 36.24 8.07 13.58
N VAL A 60 35.67 6.93 13.26
CA VAL A 60 34.98 6.72 11.98
C VAL A 60 33.80 7.67 11.99
N THR A 61 33.96 8.81 11.34
CA THR A 61 32.84 9.70 11.04
C THR A 61 31.97 8.98 10.02
N PHE A 62 30.82 8.51 10.45
CA PHE A 62 29.83 7.92 9.58
C PHE A 62 29.33 9.03 8.64
N VAL A 63 29.84 9.06 7.42
CA VAL A 63 29.30 9.89 6.34
C VAL A 63 28.11 9.12 5.79
N PRO A 64 26.86 9.62 5.96
CA PRO A 64 25.70 8.98 5.36
C PRO A 64 25.95 8.89 3.86
N LYS A 65 25.92 7.69 3.29
CA LYS A 65 25.92 7.52 1.84
C LYS A 65 24.67 8.22 1.31
N GLU A 66 24.83 9.26 0.50
CA GLU A 66 23.71 9.84 -0.26
C GLU A 66 23.02 8.71 -1.01
N GLN A 67 21.80 8.41 -0.61
CA GLN A 67 21.00 7.42 -1.32
C GLN A 67 20.57 8.02 -2.67
N PRO A 68 20.65 7.26 -3.77
CA PRO A 68 20.21 7.76 -5.06
C PRO A 68 18.72 8.13 -4.95
N LYS A 69 18.38 9.35 -5.37
CA LYS A 69 16.99 9.83 -5.42
C LYS A 69 16.18 8.88 -6.29
N ARG A 70 15.35 8.06 -5.67
CA ARG A 70 14.52 7.07 -6.36
C ARG A 70 13.32 7.75 -7.01
N SER A 71 12.89 7.25 -8.16
CA SER A 71 11.65 7.70 -8.77
C SER A 71 10.48 7.16 -7.96
N THR A 72 9.54 8.04 -7.61
CA THR A 72 8.30 7.64 -6.94
C THR A 72 7.44 6.79 -7.88
N ILE A 73 6.92 5.69 -7.35
CA ILE A 73 6.00 4.79 -8.07
C ILE A 73 4.57 5.28 -7.86
N ARG A 74 3.82 5.26 -8.95
CA ARG A 74 2.36 5.30 -8.92
C ARG A 74 1.84 4.23 -9.86
N VAL A 75 1.02 3.31 -9.33
CA VAL A 75 0.26 2.30 -10.08
C VAL A 75 -1.21 2.46 -9.73
N CYS A 76 -2.09 2.32 -10.70
CA CYS A 76 -3.53 2.29 -10.48
C CYS A 76 -4.15 1.44 -11.61
N LYS A 77 -4.56 0.22 -11.28
CA LYS A 77 -5.05 -0.78 -12.24
C LYS A 77 -6.38 -1.37 -11.81
N MET A 78 -7.25 -1.51 -12.78
CA MET A 78 -8.56 -2.14 -12.63
C MET A 78 -8.41 -3.64 -12.40
N GLY A 79 -9.16 -4.15 -11.45
CA GLY A 79 -9.32 -5.57 -11.19
C GLY A 79 -10.10 -6.32 -12.27
N SER A 80 -9.97 -7.64 -12.29
CA SER A 80 -10.68 -8.47 -13.27
C SER A 80 -12.20 -8.44 -13.09
N ASP A 81 -12.68 -8.36 -11.85
CA ASP A 81 -14.11 -8.33 -11.54
C ASP A 81 -14.78 -7.05 -12.04
N HIS A 82 -14.15 -5.89 -11.85
CA HIS A 82 -14.64 -4.62 -12.40
C HIS A 82 -14.57 -4.61 -13.93
N ASN A 83 -13.51 -5.14 -14.51
CA ASN A 83 -13.40 -5.25 -15.97
C ASN A 83 -14.46 -6.17 -16.55
N PHE A 84 -14.74 -7.32 -15.91
CA PHE A 84 -15.81 -8.24 -16.33
C PHE A 84 -17.20 -7.61 -16.19
N ALA A 85 -17.45 -6.89 -15.10
CA ALA A 85 -18.73 -6.20 -14.86
C ALA A 85 -18.89 -4.91 -15.68
N ASN A 86 -17.91 -4.52 -16.50
CA ASN A 86 -17.87 -3.25 -17.23
C ASN A 86 -18.04 -2.03 -16.30
N MET A 87 -17.44 -2.10 -15.12
CA MET A 87 -17.37 -1.03 -14.13
C MET A 87 -16.11 -0.19 -14.32
N ASN A 88 -16.06 0.97 -13.68
CA ASN A 88 -14.84 1.76 -13.62
C ASN A 88 -13.90 1.22 -12.53
N ASN A 89 -12.63 1.61 -12.60
CA ASN A 89 -11.70 1.45 -11.50
C ASN A 89 -12.12 2.38 -10.35
N HIS A 90 -12.42 1.81 -9.19
CA HIS A 90 -12.87 2.53 -8.00
C HIS A 90 -11.73 3.16 -7.22
N ASP A 91 -10.51 2.68 -7.43
CA ASP A 91 -9.30 3.25 -6.81
C ASP A 91 -8.88 4.56 -7.44
N PHE A 92 -8.19 5.36 -6.64
CA PHE A 92 -7.45 6.51 -7.12
C PHE A 92 -6.15 6.68 -6.34
N ALA A 93 -5.06 6.92 -7.06
CA ALA A 93 -3.73 7.07 -6.46
C ALA A 93 -2.97 8.24 -7.09
N PHE A 94 -2.20 8.96 -6.28
CA PHE A 94 -1.31 10.00 -6.78
C PHE A 94 -0.14 10.26 -5.82
N ASN A 95 0.97 10.73 -6.39
CA ASN A 95 2.09 11.28 -5.65
C ASN A 95 2.09 12.79 -5.81
N LEU A 96 2.26 13.54 -4.75
CA LEU A 96 2.28 14.98 -4.76
C LEU A 96 3.28 15.51 -3.73
N LEU A 97 4.33 16.22 -4.21
CA LEU A 97 5.40 16.73 -3.35
C LEU A 97 6.01 15.60 -2.49
N ASN A 98 5.83 15.70 -1.17
CA ASN A 98 6.28 14.73 -0.18
C ASN A 98 5.19 13.75 0.27
N MET A 99 4.10 13.63 -0.49
CA MET A 99 2.96 12.78 -0.15
C MET A 99 2.75 11.68 -1.18
N LYS A 100 2.40 10.49 -0.69
CA LYS A 100 1.96 9.32 -1.46
C LYS A 100 0.54 9.01 -0.99
N VAL A 101 -0.43 9.03 -1.90
CA VAL A 101 -1.86 8.93 -1.56
C VAL A 101 -2.51 7.81 -2.35
N VAL A 102 -3.22 6.94 -1.65
CA VAL A 102 -4.07 5.89 -2.22
C VAL A 102 -5.44 5.96 -1.58
N MET A 103 -6.46 5.85 -2.39
CA MET A 103 -7.86 5.74 -1.99
C MET A 103 -8.48 4.56 -2.72
N ASP A 104 -9.21 3.75 -1.97
CA ASP A 104 -9.91 2.58 -2.46
C ASP A 104 -11.42 2.80 -2.28
N GLY A 105 -12.16 2.77 -3.37
CA GLY A 105 -13.59 3.00 -3.38
C GLY A 105 -14.36 1.75 -3.01
N CYS A 106 -15.32 1.88 -2.09
CA CYS A 106 -16.16 0.78 -1.62
C CYS A 106 -16.75 -0.04 -2.79
N GLY A 107 -16.37 -1.32 -2.90
CA GLY A 107 -16.81 -2.22 -3.99
C GLY A 107 -18.31 -2.50 -4.01
N SER A 108 -19.05 -2.25 -2.92
CA SER A 108 -20.51 -2.32 -2.89
C SER A 108 -21.19 -0.99 -3.27
N GLY A 109 -20.43 0.11 -3.38
CA GLY A 109 -20.88 1.37 -3.95
C GLY A 109 -21.10 1.22 -5.46
N LYS A 110 -22.07 1.94 -6.03
CA LYS A 110 -22.30 1.88 -7.47
C LYS A 110 -21.25 2.64 -8.27
N HIS A 111 -20.77 3.77 -7.71
CA HIS A 111 -19.88 4.72 -8.35
C HIS A 111 -18.92 5.34 -7.35
N SER A 112 -18.27 4.51 -6.53
CA SER A 112 -17.31 4.99 -5.52
C SER A 112 -16.06 5.63 -6.16
N GLU A 113 -15.80 5.35 -7.45
CA GLU A 113 -14.80 6.06 -8.24
C GLU A 113 -15.07 7.58 -8.36
N VAL A 114 -16.33 8.00 -8.24
CA VAL A 114 -16.67 9.43 -8.21
C VAL A 114 -16.11 10.09 -6.95
N GLY A 115 -16.29 9.44 -5.80
CA GLY A 115 -15.78 9.91 -4.51
C GLY A 115 -14.26 9.98 -4.48
N THR A 116 -13.59 8.87 -4.81
CA THR A 116 -12.11 8.81 -4.79
C THR A 116 -11.47 9.84 -5.70
N ARG A 117 -11.99 9.99 -6.93
CA ARG A 117 -11.45 10.96 -7.88
C ARG A 117 -11.75 12.40 -7.51
N LEU A 118 -12.98 12.70 -7.05
CA LEU A 118 -13.35 14.03 -6.61
C LEU A 118 -12.50 14.47 -5.42
N PHE A 119 -12.41 13.62 -4.38
CA PHE A 119 -11.55 13.88 -3.23
C PHE A 119 -10.10 14.12 -3.66
N GLY A 120 -9.53 13.22 -4.46
CA GLY A 120 -8.15 13.33 -4.92
C GLY A 120 -7.86 14.60 -5.70
N GLN A 121 -8.79 15.04 -6.57
CA GLN A 121 -8.65 16.30 -7.31
C GLN A 121 -8.73 17.52 -6.38
N LEU A 122 -9.67 17.52 -5.44
CA LEU A 122 -9.79 18.60 -4.46
C LEU A 122 -8.57 18.65 -3.53
N PHE A 123 -8.04 17.50 -3.12
CA PHE A 123 -6.84 17.39 -2.30
C PHE A 123 -5.61 17.93 -3.06
N ALA A 124 -5.40 17.49 -4.30
CA ALA A 124 -4.31 17.97 -5.12
C ALA A 124 -4.38 19.49 -5.37
N ARG A 125 -5.59 20.02 -5.60
CA ARG A 125 -5.81 21.47 -5.73
C ARG A 125 -5.47 22.20 -4.43
N LYS A 126 -5.91 21.67 -3.28
CA LYS A 126 -5.64 22.25 -1.96
C LYS A 126 -4.14 22.27 -1.67
N ALA A 127 -3.44 21.15 -1.94
CA ALA A 127 -2.00 21.07 -1.80
C ALA A 127 -1.27 22.09 -2.68
N LYS A 128 -1.76 22.31 -3.91
CA LYS A 128 -1.21 23.35 -4.77
C LYS A 128 -1.45 24.75 -4.19
N GLU A 129 -2.64 25.03 -3.61
CA GLU A 129 -2.94 26.31 -2.96
C GLU A 129 -1.98 26.61 -1.78
N TYR A 130 -1.61 25.58 -0.98
CA TYR A 130 -0.60 25.69 0.07
C TYR A 130 0.78 25.96 -0.52
N PHE A 131 1.17 25.18 -1.53
CA PHE A 131 2.47 25.33 -2.19
C PHE A 131 2.66 26.74 -2.80
N ASP A 132 1.64 27.27 -3.46
CA ASP A 132 1.68 28.61 -4.08
C ASP A 132 1.85 29.72 -3.01
N LYS A 133 1.54 29.45 -1.75
CA LYS A 133 1.77 30.34 -0.58
C LYS A 133 3.12 30.10 0.10
N GLY A 134 3.92 29.16 -0.37
CA GLY A 134 5.17 28.73 0.28
C GLY A 134 4.96 27.83 1.50
N GLU A 135 3.77 27.23 1.63
CA GLU A 135 3.38 26.32 2.67
C GLU A 135 3.28 24.88 2.13
N SER A 136 3.11 23.89 3.00
CA SER A 136 2.83 22.52 2.63
C SER A 136 1.69 21.93 3.47
N ILE A 137 1.01 20.92 2.93
CA ILE A 137 0.17 20.08 3.76
C ILE A 137 1.11 19.23 4.60
N CYS A 138 0.97 19.31 5.91
CA CYS A 138 1.74 18.60 6.90
C CYS A 138 0.81 17.95 7.93
N GLU A 139 1.36 17.24 8.91
CA GLU A 139 0.56 16.57 9.93
C GLU A 139 -0.40 17.49 10.66
N GLU A 140 0.05 18.70 11.00
CA GLU A 140 -0.70 19.64 11.82
C GLU A 140 -1.96 20.15 11.13
N ASN A 141 -1.95 20.26 9.79
CA ASN A 141 -3.08 20.78 9.03
C ASN A 141 -3.82 19.71 8.19
N PHE A 142 -3.32 18.46 8.16
CA PHE A 142 -3.85 17.38 7.33
C PHE A 142 -5.34 17.12 7.57
N ILE A 143 -5.73 16.97 8.84
CA ILE A 143 -7.12 16.68 9.22
C ILE A 143 -8.05 17.83 8.85
N GLU A 144 -7.61 19.07 9.02
CA GLU A 144 -8.38 20.27 8.63
C GLU A 144 -8.60 20.29 7.11
N VAL A 145 -7.54 19.98 6.34
CA VAL A 145 -7.62 19.88 4.88
C VAL A 145 -8.62 18.80 4.45
N VAL A 146 -8.54 17.60 5.05
CA VAL A 146 -9.47 16.51 4.76
C VAL A 146 -10.91 16.91 5.07
N ASN A 147 -11.16 17.49 6.24
CA ASN A 147 -12.48 17.97 6.63
C ASN A 147 -13.03 18.98 5.62
N SER A 148 -12.22 19.99 5.24
CA SER A 148 -12.63 21.03 4.29
C SER A 148 -12.98 20.46 2.90
N ILE A 149 -12.38 19.32 2.53
CA ILE A 149 -12.68 18.65 1.26
C ILE A 149 -14.01 17.90 1.35
N PHE A 150 -14.25 17.14 2.42
CA PHE A 150 -15.53 16.46 2.61
C PHE A 150 -16.70 17.43 2.72
N GLU A 151 -16.52 18.57 3.41
CA GLU A 151 -17.51 19.63 3.44
C GLU A 151 -17.88 20.10 2.02
N LYS A 152 -16.88 20.36 1.16
CA LYS A 152 -17.12 20.73 -0.25
C LYS A 152 -17.80 19.63 -1.05
N MET A 153 -17.47 18.37 -0.81
CA MET A 153 -18.14 17.24 -1.47
C MET A 153 -19.61 17.16 -1.08
N LEU A 154 -19.93 17.42 0.21
CA LEU A 154 -21.29 17.43 0.72
C LEU A 154 -22.10 18.67 0.26
N GLU A 155 -21.45 19.79 0.01
CA GLU A 155 -22.08 20.95 -0.67
C GLU A 155 -22.57 20.58 -2.08
N LEU A 156 -21.88 19.67 -2.78
CA LEU A 156 -22.29 19.18 -4.09
C LEU A 156 -23.47 18.21 -4.00
N CYS A 157 -23.42 17.28 -3.04
CA CYS A 157 -24.50 16.35 -2.79
C CYS A 157 -24.38 15.77 -1.37
N ASN A 158 -25.43 15.98 -0.55
CA ASN A 158 -25.54 15.49 0.82
C ASN A 158 -26.68 14.46 1.02
N ASP A 159 -27.24 13.93 -0.06
CA ASP A 159 -28.21 12.84 0.03
C ASP A 159 -27.55 11.58 0.56
N ILE A 160 -28.14 10.99 1.59
CA ILE A 160 -27.54 9.84 2.30
C ILE A 160 -27.36 8.62 1.39
N SER A 161 -28.29 8.38 0.47
CA SER A 161 -28.17 7.28 -0.50
C SER A 161 -27.04 7.54 -1.49
N PHE A 162 -26.87 8.79 -1.91
CA PHE A 162 -25.75 9.20 -2.75
C PHE A 162 -24.41 9.04 -2.05
N ILE A 163 -24.30 9.46 -0.78
CA ILE A 163 -23.09 9.32 0.03
C ILE A 163 -22.65 7.85 0.10
N PHE A 164 -23.54 6.94 0.47
CA PHE A 164 -23.22 5.50 0.56
C PHE A 164 -22.89 4.85 -0.78
N GLN A 165 -23.36 5.38 -1.88
CA GLN A 165 -23.09 4.83 -3.22
C GLN A 165 -21.83 5.40 -3.87
N ASN A 166 -21.37 6.60 -3.42
CA ASN A 166 -20.32 7.34 -4.13
C ASN A 166 -19.18 7.84 -3.25
N TYR A 167 -19.42 8.11 -1.95
CA TYR A 167 -18.42 8.79 -1.10
C TYR A 167 -17.81 7.89 -0.02
N CYS A 168 -18.09 6.59 -0.05
CA CYS A 168 -17.44 5.61 0.82
C CYS A 168 -16.17 5.11 0.17
N PHE A 169 -15.02 5.46 0.73
CA PHE A 169 -13.68 5.03 0.29
C PHE A 169 -12.68 5.11 1.43
N THR A 170 -11.61 4.32 1.32
CA THR A 170 -10.47 4.36 2.22
C THR A 170 -9.56 5.54 1.89
N ILE A 171 -8.79 6.01 2.87
CA ILE A 171 -7.78 7.06 2.66
C ILE A 171 -6.47 6.62 3.31
N LEU A 172 -5.46 6.39 2.50
CA LEU A 172 -4.11 6.06 2.93
C LEU A 172 -3.15 7.14 2.43
N VAL A 173 -2.47 7.82 3.33
CA VAL A 173 -1.51 8.87 2.99
C VAL A 173 -0.20 8.64 3.72
N CYS A 174 0.89 8.59 2.98
CA CYS A 174 2.23 8.56 3.54
C CYS A 174 2.91 9.90 3.28
N PHE A 175 3.25 10.62 4.34
CA PHE A 175 4.08 11.81 4.30
C PHE A 175 5.55 11.42 4.43
N GLU A 176 6.39 12.03 3.62
CA GLU A 176 7.83 11.98 3.77
C GLU A 176 8.31 13.29 4.40
N THR A 177 8.77 13.23 5.66
CA THR A 177 9.37 14.36 6.38
C THR A 177 10.90 14.29 6.31
N GLU A 178 11.62 15.14 7.03
CA GLU A 178 13.06 15.12 7.08
C GLU A 178 13.61 13.83 7.73
N ASP A 179 13.02 13.41 8.84
CA ASP A 179 13.54 12.32 9.69
C ASP A 179 12.75 11.02 9.61
N GLU A 180 11.50 11.07 9.14
CA GLU A 180 10.59 9.93 9.18
C GLU A 180 9.59 9.90 8.01
N PHE A 181 8.96 8.74 7.84
CA PHE A 181 7.75 8.57 7.07
C PHE A 181 6.57 8.44 8.04
N VAL A 182 5.49 9.19 7.79
CA VAL A 182 4.29 9.19 8.63
C VAL A 182 3.10 8.75 7.79
N VAL A 183 2.50 7.63 8.17
CA VAL A 183 1.33 7.06 7.47
C VAL A 183 0.07 7.34 8.25
N TYR A 184 -0.87 8.01 7.60
CA TYR A 184 -2.25 8.18 8.03
C TYR A 184 -3.11 7.18 7.30
N SER A 185 -3.84 6.34 8.01
CA SER A 185 -4.75 5.36 7.43
C SER A 185 -6.15 5.46 8.03
N CYS A 186 -7.15 5.47 7.15
CA CYS A 186 -8.56 5.31 7.46
C CYS A 186 -9.12 4.34 6.43
N GLY A 187 -9.48 3.14 6.88
CA GLY A 187 -9.79 2.02 6.01
C GLY A 187 -8.66 1.00 5.93
N ASP A 188 -8.91 -0.11 5.25
CA ASP A 188 -7.97 -1.19 5.02
C ASP A 188 -7.01 -0.91 3.85
N GLY A 189 -6.05 -1.80 3.65
CA GLY A 189 -5.03 -1.70 2.63
C GLY A 189 -3.67 -2.17 3.12
N TYR A 190 -2.59 -1.57 2.60
CA TYR A 190 -1.22 -1.98 2.93
C TYR A 190 -0.28 -0.79 3.12
N ILE A 191 0.67 -0.95 4.05
CA ILE A 191 1.90 -0.16 4.10
C ILE A 191 3.00 -0.97 3.44
N ILE A 192 3.68 -0.37 2.48
CA ILE A 192 4.86 -0.96 1.82
C ILE A 192 6.09 -0.35 2.45
N LYS A 193 7.02 -1.18 2.92
CA LYS A 193 8.26 -0.73 3.58
C LYS A 193 9.48 -1.32 2.90
N GLU A 194 10.54 -0.55 2.83
CA GLU A 194 11.83 -1.01 2.35
C GLU A 194 12.92 -0.67 3.36
N ASN A 195 13.70 -1.67 3.73
CA ASN A 195 14.85 -1.57 4.62
C ASN A 195 16.03 -2.41 4.09
N GLU A 196 17.05 -2.67 4.91
CA GLU A 196 18.21 -3.50 4.54
C GLU A 196 17.82 -4.96 4.22
N GLU A 197 16.75 -5.47 4.82
CA GLU A 197 16.26 -6.84 4.59
C GLU A 197 15.47 -6.96 3.29
N GLY A 198 15.04 -5.84 2.70
CA GLY A 198 14.27 -5.75 1.46
C GLY A 198 12.91 -5.09 1.63
N ILE A 199 11.97 -5.44 0.74
CA ILE A 199 10.62 -4.89 0.73
C ILE A 199 9.68 -5.84 1.48
N SER A 200 8.84 -5.26 2.35
CA SER A 200 7.79 -5.97 3.09
C SER A 200 6.47 -5.21 3.03
N PHE A 201 5.37 -5.93 3.27
CA PHE A 201 4.02 -5.41 3.27
C PHE A 201 3.37 -5.63 4.63
N ASP A 202 2.90 -4.56 5.26
CA ASP A 202 2.08 -4.65 6.47
C ASP A 202 0.62 -4.43 6.07
N ARG A 203 -0.22 -5.43 6.31
CA ARG A 203 -1.65 -5.29 6.09
C ARG A 203 -2.26 -4.38 7.15
N LEU A 204 -3.04 -3.42 6.68
CA LEU A 204 -3.93 -2.62 7.51
C LEU A 204 -5.28 -3.33 7.56
N ASP A 205 -5.76 -3.61 8.77
CA ASP A 205 -7.04 -4.25 9.00
C ASP A 205 -7.92 -3.33 9.84
N ASP A 206 -9.11 -3.05 9.35
CA ASP A 206 -10.10 -2.21 10.03
C ASP A 206 -11.06 -3.01 10.91
N GLY A 207 -10.86 -4.33 10.98
CA GLY A 207 -11.73 -5.22 11.73
C GLY A 207 -12.91 -5.75 10.89
N GLU A 208 -14.06 -5.95 11.55
CA GLU A 208 -15.22 -6.63 10.96
C GLU A 208 -16.04 -5.75 9.99
N TYR A 209 -15.92 -4.42 10.12
CA TYR A 209 -16.73 -3.45 9.36
C TYR A 209 -15.83 -2.46 8.63
N PRO A 210 -16.21 -2.04 7.40
CA PRO A 210 -15.44 -1.06 6.65
C PRO A 210 -15.50 0.31 7.32
N CYS A 211 -14.35 0.95 7.44
CA CYS A 211 -14.15 2.24 8.07
C CYS A 211 -13.92 3.31 6.99
N TYR A 212 -14.85 4.27 6.89
CA TYR A 212 -14.75 5.38 5.94
C TYR A 212 -14.85 6.72 6.66
N TYR A 213 -13.94 7.64 6.36
CA TYR A 213 -13.87 8.93 7.03
C TYR A 213 -15.13 9.80 6.86
N ILE A 214 -15.86 9.60 5.74
CA ILE A 214 -17.15 10.27 5.46
C ILE A 214 -18.20 10.02 6.56
N TYR A 215 -18.10 8.96 7.34
CA TYR A 215 -19.03 8.66 8.43
C TYR A 215 -19.04 9.75 9.52
N ASN A 216 -17.99 10.56 9.65
CA ASN A 216 -17.95 11.71 10.55
C ASN A 216 -18.98 12.78 10.19
N PHE A 217 -19.39 12.87 8.94
CA PHE A 217 -20.27 13.91 8.40
C PHE A 217 -21.73 13.46 8.28
N ILE A 218 -22.02 12.19 8.58
CA ILE A 218 -23.38 11.66 8.57
C ILE A 218 -24.04 11.96 9.90
N THR A 219 -25.13 12.76 9.87
CA THR A 219 -25.85 13.22 11.06
C THR A 219 -26.67 12.09 11.69
N ASP A 220 -27.39 11.31 10.87
CA ASP A 220 -28.15 10.16 11.34
C ASP A 220 -27.27 8.91 11.37
N LYS A 221 -26.71 8.62 12.53
CA LYS A 221 -25.85 7.46 12.78
C LYS A 221 -26.63 6.20 13.19
N SER A 222 -27.93 6.16 13.05
CA SER A 222 -28.73 4.99 13.40
C SER A 222 -28.33 3.72 12.64
N THR A 223 -27.73 3.87 11.46
CA THR A 223 -27.20 2.79 10.61
C THR A 223 -25.68 2.57 10.76
N LEU A 224 -25.02 3.40 11.54
CA LEU A 224 -23.56 3.40 11.74
C LEU A 224 -23.23 3.19 13.23
N ILE A 225 -23.85 2.18 13.85
CA ILE A 225 -23.77 1.94 15.30
C ILE A 225 -22.32 1.79 15.77
N GLU A 226 -21.48 1.12 15.02
CA GLU A 226 -20.07 0.89 15.31
C GLU A 226 -19.23 2.19 15.24
N TYR A 227 -19.70 3.19 14.49
CA TYR A 227 -19.00 4.47 14.26
C TYR A 227 -19.72 5.68 14.85
N LYS A 228 -20.61 5.46 15.86
CA LYS A 228 -21.36 6.53 16.53
C LYS A 228 -20.46 7.61 17.12
N ASP A 229 -19.26 7.23 17.59
CA ASP A 229 -18.27 8.11 18.20
C ASP A 229 -17.32 8.75 17.17
N GLY A 230 -17.55 8.48 15.88
CA GLY A 230 -16.75 8.97 14.78
C GLY A 230 -15.66 8.00 14.33
N VAL A 231 -14.95 8.42 13.27
CA VAL A 231 -13.84 7.70 12.66
C VAL A 231 -12.60 8.57 12.71
N ASN A 232 -11.49 8.00 13.14
CA ASN A 232 -10.20 8.69 13.23
C ASN A 232 -9.16 8.01 12.32
N PHE A 233 -8.19 8.78 11.86
CA PHE A 233 -7.01 8.22 11.23
C PHE A 233 -6.15 7.49 12.27
N LYS A 234 -5.70 6.30 11.90
CA LYS A 234 -4.59 5.64 12.59
C LYS A 234 -3.29 6.21 12.05
N VAL A 235 -2.36 6.55 12.94
CA VAL A 235 -1.06 7.12 12.55
C VAL A 235 0.04 6.13 12.88
N THR A 236 0.89 5.83 11.90
CA THR A 236 2.06 4.95 12.05
C THR A 236 3.30 5.67 11.54
N ARG A 237 4.41 5.57 12.28
CA ARG A 237 5.66 6.29 12.02
C ARG A 237 6.81 5.33 11.75
N PHE A 238 7.66 5.69 10.81
CA PHE A 238 8.83 4.90 10.39
C PHE A 238 10.03 5.82 10.28
N ALA A 239 11.04 5.64 11.14
CA ALA A 239 12.26 6.44 11.11
C ALA A 239 13.07 6.17 9.83
N LYS A 240 13.59 7.23 9.21
CA LYS A 240 14.47 7.11 8.02
C LYS A 240 15.83 6.46 8.33
N THR A 241 16.19 6.29 9.59
CA THR A 241 17.32 5.47 10.00
C THR A 241 17.12 3.99 9.73
N ASP A 242 15.86 3.52 9.80
CA ASP A 242 15.49 2.10 9.73
C ASP A 242 14.89 1.73 8.39
N TYR A 243 14.31 2.71 7.67
CA TYR A 243 13.60 2.49 6.42
C TYR A 243 14.07 3.43 5.31
N PHE A 244 14.35 2.87 4.15
CA PHE A 244 14.80 3.62 2.97
C PHE A 244 13.65 4.24 2.19
N ASN A 245 12.49 3.60 2.23
CA ASN A 245 11.26 4.08 1.61
C ASN A 245 10.04 3.47 2.31
N VAL A 246 8.96 4.24 2.37
CA VAL A 246 7.64 3.80 2.83
C VAL A 246 6.59 4.31 1.86
N GLY A 247 5.59 3.49 1.59
CA GLY A 247 4.47 3.86 0.74
C GLY A 247 3.21 3.14 1.17
N VAL A 248 2.15 3.31 0.37
CA VAL A 248 0.82 2.78 0.66
C VAL A 248 0.23 2.11 -0.58
N ALA A 249 -0.66 1.13 -0.36
CA ALA A 249 -1.40 0.47 -1.43
C ALA A 249 -2.83 0.11 -0.97
N SER A 250 -3.75 -0.01 -1.93
CA SER A 250 -5.10 -0.55 -1.69
C SER A 250 -5.05 -2.04 -1.35
N ASP A 251 -6.16 -2.57 -0.86
CA ASP A 251 -6.28 -3.97 -0.44
C ASP A 251 -6.13 -4.95 -1.60
N GLY A 252 -6.32 -4.52 -2.86
CA GLY A 252 -6.03 -5.32 -4.05
C GLY A 252 -4.59 -5.82 -4.13
N LEU A 253 -3.64 -5.23 -3.38
CA LEU A 253 -2.27 -5.75 -3.26
C LEU A 253 -2.23 -7.17 -2.68
N ARG A 254 -3.25 -7.60 -1.91
CA ARG A 254 -3.38 -8.97 -1.36
C ARG A 254 -3.22 -10.05 -2.42
N TYR A 255 -3.72 -9.81 -3.62
CA TYR A 255 -3.64 -10.77 -4.71
C TYR A 255 -2.21 -11.03 -5.20
N SER A 256 -1.25 -10.17 -4.84
CA SER A 256 0.16 -10.42 -5.11
C SER A 256 0.69 -11.69 -4.42
N GLU A 257 0.03 -12.14 -3.34
CA GLU A 257 0.35 -13.38 -2.64
C GLU A 257 0.10 -14.63 -3.51
N ASN A 258 -0.77 -14.53 -4.50
CA ASN A 258 -1.09 -15.61 -5.44
C ASN A 258 -0.14 -15.68 -6.65
N LEU A 259 0.74 -14.69 -6.82
CA LEU A 259 1.73 -14.68 -7.88
C LEU A 259 2.71 -15.86 -7.71
N LEU A 260 3.20 -16.40 -8.82
CA LEU A 260 4.33 -17.34 -8.81
C LEU A 260 5.58 -16.67 -8.21
N ASP A 261 6.46 -17.44 -7.57
CA ASP A 261 7.66 -16.89 -6.90
C ASP A 261 8.52 -16.03 -7.81
N VAL A 262 8.67 -16.43 -9.09
CA VAL A 262 9.37 -15.63 -10.10
C VAL A 262 8.70 -14.28 -10.37
N GLU A 263 7.39 -14.20 -10.26
CA GLU A 263 6.62 -12.97 -10.47
C GLU A 263 6.60 -12.11 -9.23
N LYS A 264 6.54 -12.70 -8.04
CA LYS A 264 6.76 -12.01 -6.76
C LYS A 264 8.14 -11.35 -6.74
N ALA A 265 9.19 -12.09 -7.09
CA ALA A 265 10.54 -11.55 -7.18
C ALA A 265 10.65 -10.37 -8.17
N LYS A 266 9.92 -10.42 -9.29
CA LYS A 266 9.84 -9.29 -10.23
C LYS A 266 9.11 -8.10 -9.64
N LEU A 267 8.00 -8.31 -8.94
CA LEU A 267 7.27 -7.24 -8.26
C LEU A 267 8.18 -6.52 -7.27
N MET A 268 8.85 -7.27 -6.38
CA MET A 268 9.79 -6.70 -5.41
C MET A 268 10.92 -5.93 -6.08
N LYS A 269 11.51 -6.51 -7.14
CA LYS A 269 12.54 -5.84 -7.94
C LYS A 269 12.03 -4.54 -8.56
N PHE A 270 10.82 -4.51 -9.13
CA PHE A 270 10.27 -3.32 -9.77
C PHE A 270 9.91 -2.24 -8.75
N LEU A 271 9.44 -2.62 -7.55
CA LEU A 271 9.25 -1.71 -6.44
C LEU A 271 10.60 -1.09 -6.03
N HIS A 272 11.62 -1.91 -5.79
CA HIS A 272 12.96 -1.44 -5.45
C HIS A 272 13.57 -0.49 -6.50
N GLU A 273 13.37 -0.79 -7.78
CA GLU A 273 13.94 -0.01 -8.89
C GLU A 273 13.09 1.20 -9.31
N GLY A 274 11.95 1.45 -8.68
CA GLY A 274 11.06 2.57 -9.03
C GLY A 274 10.35 2.39 -10.38
N LYS A 275 10.06 1.14 -10.78
CA LYS A 275 9.56 0.79 -12.13
C LYS A 275 8.03 0.58 -12.16
N GLY A 276 7.25 1.64 -11.87
CA GLY A 276 5.79 1.60 -11.88
C GLY A 276 5.16 1.02 -13.17
N PRO A 277 5.55 1.46 -14.38
CA PRO A 277 5.01 0.91 -15.63
C PRO A 277 5.23 -0.60 -15.79
N GLN A 278 6.34 -1.16 -15.28
CA GLN A 278 6.60 -2.60 -15.33
C GLN A 278 5.71 -3.38 -14.36
N ILE A 279 5.37 -2.78 -13.21
CA ILE A 279 4.38 -3.34 -12.28
C ILE A 279 3.01 -3.39 -12.95
N GLU A 280 2.60 -2.33 -13.64
CA GLU A 280 1.34 -2.31 -14.39
C GLU A 280 1.28 -3.40 -15.47
N VAL A 281 2.38 -3.61 -16.20
CA VAL A 281 2.49 -4.69 -17.19
C VAL A 281 2.39 -6.06 -16.52
N LEU A 282 3.03 -6.24 -15.36
CA LEU A 282 2.97 -7.50 -14.59
C LEU A 282 1.53 -7.81 -14.19
N ILE A 283 0.80 -6.86 -13.60
CA ILE A 283 -0.60 -6.99 -13.19
C ILE A 283 -1.48 -7.32 -14.40
N ASN A 284 -1.41 -6.52 -15.47
CA ASN A 284 -2.22 -6.71 -16.67
C ASN A 284 -1.99 -8.09 -17.31
N ARG A 285 -0.74 -8.58 -17.31
CA ARG A 285 -0.42 -9.90 -17.88
C ARG A 285 -1.05 -11.02 -17.05
N ASN A 286 -1.01 -10.91 -15.72
CA ASN A 286 -1.57 -11.92 -14.84
C ASN A 286 -3.10 -11.89 -14.86
N ASN A 287 -3.73 -10.72 -14.96
CA ASN A 287 -5.18 -10.60 -15.15
C ASN A 287 -5.66 -11.22 -16.46
N ARG A 288 -4.96 -10.99 -17.56
CA ARG A 288 -5.32 -11.59 -18.87
C ARG A 288 -5.19 -13.10 -18.91
N LYS A 289 -4.29 -13.69 -18.12
CA LYS A 289 -4.04 -15.13 -18.13
C LYS A 289 -4.87 -15.90 -17.13
N ASN A 290 -5.02 -15.36 -15.94
CA ASN A 290 -5.48 -16.09 -14.76
C ASN A 290 -6.52 -15.33 -13.96
N GLU A 291 -6.96 -14.14 -14.39
CA GLU A 291 -7.88 -13.25 -13.64
C GLU A 291 -7.43 -13.05 -12.18
N MET A 292 -6.10 -12.93 -11.96
CA MET A 292 -5.47 -13.10 -10.65
C MET A 292 -5.75 -11.95 -9.69
N PHE A 293 -5.79 -10.71 -10.19
CA PHE A 293 -6.14 -9.53 -9.39
C PHE A 293 -7.61 -9.25 -9.57
N HIS A 294 -8.44 -9.80 -8.70
CA HIS A 294 -9.89 -9.68 -8.75
C HIS A 294 -10.34 -8.25 -8.48
N ASP A 295 -9.72 -7.59 -7.51
CA ASP A 295 -10.02 -6.22 -7.13
C ASP A 295 -9.10 -5.20 -7.82
N ASP A 296 -9.49 -3.93 -7.78
CA ASP A 296 -8.65 -2.83 -8.19
C ASP A 296 -7.39 -2.78 -7.33
N ILE A 297 -6.28 -2.36 -7.92
CA ILE A 297 -5.01 -2.27 -7.23
C ILE A 297 -4.34 -0.92 -7.49
N SER A 298 -4.04 -0.24 -6.39
CA SER A 298 -3.32 1.03 -6.40
C SER A 298 -2.12 1.00 -5.48
N ILE A 299 -1.00 1.54 -5.95
CA ILE A 299 0.27 1.59 -5.22
C ILE A 299 0.88 2.98 -5.39
N CYS A 300 1.29 3.60 -4.29
CA CYS A 300 2.19 4.75 -4.23
C CYS A 300 3.40 4.42 -3.33
N PHE A 301 4.61 4.37 -3.94
CA PHE A 301 5.81 3.92 -3.22
C PHE A 301 7.09 4.68 -3.60
#